data_1e1371033eae0ef01663b432ba70c6d0
#
_entry.id   1e1371033eae0ef01663b432ba70c6d0
#
_cell.length_a   1.000
_cell.length_b   1.000
_cell.length_c   1.000
_cell.angle_alpha   90.00
_cell.angle_beta   90.00
_cell.angle_gamma   90.00
#
_symmetry.space_group_name_H-M   'P 1'
#
loop_
_entity.id
_entity.type
_entity.pdbx_description
1 polymer ?
#
loop_
_entity_poly.entity_id
_entity_poly.type
_entity_poly.pdbx_seq_one_letter_code
_entity_poly.pdbx_strand_id
1 'polypeptide(L)'
;LYYYGLQRDGLVGVIDVDNDKDLLIGNDIDIEDIVWYGSVDSMEEMRQRCGASETLPMRALKTVCNEALSKHRKIHFLPPYRHDIKIQIFDLLGVHPIQQKEAASMTLIKAVVKMRSVKEPQEIEELERAAVIGYKMHTTAMRLTKPGVTEKFVSGQVDGIAHSYGAMVSFPTIYTQHGEILHGAPSMKELEAGRLVLCDAGA
;
A
#
# COMPACT_ATOMS: atom_id res chain seq x y z
N LEU A 1 -6.38 1.81 -2.95
CA LEU A 1 -5.37 2.72 -3.45
C LEU A 1 -5.30 2.67 -4.99
N TYR A 2 -4.86 1.57 -5.61
CA TYR A 2 -4.64 1.48 -7.06
C TYR A 2 -5.88 1.85 -7.91
N TYR A 3 -7.05 1.32 -7.61
CA TYR A 3 -8.26 1.55 -8.43
C TYR A 3 -9.01 2.85 -8.11
N TYR A 4 -8.91 3.35 -6.89
CA TYR A 4 -9.59 4.57 -6.47
C TYR A 4 -8.66 5.77 -6.31
N GLY A 5 -7.34 5.60 -6.34
CA GLY A 5 -6.37 6.68 -6.20
C GLY A 5 -6.40 7.42 -4.86
N LEU A 6 -7.03 6.85 -3.83
CA LEU A 6 -7.22 7.48 -2.53
C LEU A 6 -6.20 6.95 -1.51
N GLN A 7 -5.58 7.84 -0.75
CA GLN A 7 -4.55 7.53 0.26
C GLN A 7 -5.10 7.66 1.68
N ARG A 8 -6.29 7.14 1.93
CA ARG A 8 -6.91 7.16 3.25
C ARG A 8 -7.20 5.74 3.71
N ASP A 9 -6.88 5.45 4.96
CA ASP A 9 -7.21 4.18 5.60
C ASP A 9 -8.72 4.10 5.92
N GLY A 10 -9.21 2.87 6.16
CA GLY A 10 -10.60 2.64 6.54
C GLY A 10 -11.63 2.82 5.41
N LEU A 11 -11.19 2.87 4.15
CA LEU A 11 -12.09 2.91 2.99
C LEU A 11 -12.26 1.52 2.38
N VAL A 12 -13.47 1.25 1.88
CA VAL A 12 -13.80 0.05 1.11
C VAL A 12 -14.39 0.44 -0.24
N GLY A 13 -13.78 -0.03 -1.31
CA GLY A 13 -14.33 0.07 -2.65
C GLY A 13 -15.16 -1.18 -2.98
N VAL A 14 -16.38 -0.97 -3.48
CA VAL A 14 -17.25 -2.05 -3.97
C VAL A 14 -17.59 -1.78 -5.42
N ILE A 15 -17.25 -2.73 -6.30
CA ILE A 15 -17.60 -2.68 -7.72
C ILE A 15 -18.79 -3.60 -7.93
N ASP A 16 -19.94 -3.04 -8.19
CA ASP A 16 -21.19 -3.76 -8.49
C ASP A 16 -21.35 -3.93 -10.01
N VAL A 17 -20.81 -5.04 -10.50
CA VAL A 17 -20.76 -5.33 -11.95
C VAL A 17 -22.15 -5.49 -12.57
N ASP A 18 -23.11 -6.00 -11.80
CA ASP A 18 -24.47 -6.25 -12.35
C ASP A 18 -25.27 -4.94 -12.52
N ASN A 19 -24.99 -3.94 -11.70
CA ASN A 19 -25.68 -2.66 -11.74
C ASN A 19 -24.82 -1.53 -12.35
N ASP A 20 -23.59 -1.84 -12.79
CA ASP A 20 -22.60 -0.89 -13.32
C ASP A 20 -22.38 0.29 -12.37
N LYS A 21 -22.08 -0.03 -11.10
CA LYS A 21 -21.89 0.97 -10.04
C LYS A 21 -20.60 0.71 -9.26
N ASP A 22 -19.92 1.80 -8.96
CA ASP A 22 -18.80 1.83 -8.03
C ASP A 22 -19.19 2.54 -6.75
N LEU A 23 -19.05 1.88 -5.61
CA LEU A 23 -19.36 2.45 -4.31
C LEU A 23 -18.06 2.73 -3.55
N LEU A 24 -17.94 3.92 -3.01
CA LEU A 24 -16.92 4.26 -2.03
C LEU A 24 -17.55 4.23 -0.64
N ILE A 25 -17.14 3.28 0.20
CA ILE A 25 -17.70 3.08 1.54
C ILE A 25 -16.70 3.50 2.60
N GLY A 26 -17.13 4.38 3.50
CA GLY A 26 -16.30 4.92 4.58
C GLY A 26 -17.09 5.89 5.43
N ASN A 27 -16.45 6.56 6.37
CA ASN A 27 -17.07 7.60 7.18
C ASN A 27 -16.30 8.90 7.00
N ASP A 28 -16.97 10.04 7.09
CA ASP A 28 -16.29 11.30 7.30
C ASP A 28 -15.56 11.29 8.65
N ILE A 29 -14.52 12.08 8.75
CA ILE A 29 -13.80 12.28 10.00
C ILE A 29 -14.60 13.22 10.91
N ASP A 30 -14.44 13.06 12.21
CA ASP A 30 -15.04 13.96 13.20
C ASP A 30 -14.07 15.10 13.58
N ILE A 31 -14.54 15.98 14.47
CA ILE A 31 -13.74 17.14 14.93
C ILE A 31 -12.49 16.68 15.69
N GLU A 32 -12.56 15.58 16.42
CA GLU A 32 -11.43 15.03 17.16
C GLU A 32 -10.35 14.56 16.20
N ASP A 33 -10.72 13.85 15.15
CA ASP A 33 -9.81 13.45 14.07
C ASP A 33 -9.17 14.66 13.39
N ILE A 34 -9.92 15.73 13.15
CA ILE A 34 -9.39 16.98 12.55
C ILE A 34 -8.32 17.60 13.45
N VAL A 35 -8.49 17.58 14.77
CA VAL A 35 -7.50 18.10 15.73
C VAL A 35 -6.19 17.31 15.63
N TRP A 36 -6.25 15.99 15.41
CA TRP A 36 -5.07 15.14 15.34
C TRP A 36 -4.40 15.09 13.98
N TYR A 37 -5.18 15.11 12.90
CA TYR A 37 -4.68 14.81 11.54
C TYR A 37 -4.78 16.02 10.59
N GLY A 38 -5.40 17.10 11.02
CA GLY A 38 -5.71 18.23 10.14
C GLY A 38 -6.95 17.99 9.29
N SER A 39 -7.28 18.96 8.44
CA SER A 39 -8.39 18.82 7.50
C SER A 39 -8.07 17.78 6.43
N VAL A 40 -8.99 16.84 6.21
CA VAL A 40 -8.94 15.87 5.12
C VAL A 40 -10.20 15.97 4.28
N ASP A 41 -10.14 15.48 3.04
CA ASP A 41 -11.29 15.48 2.15
C ASP A 41 -12.46 14.71 2.77
N SER A 42 -13.67 15.24 2.61
CA SER A 42 -14.92 14.54 2.92
C SER A 42 -15.10 13.32 2.01
N MET A 43 -16.00 12.42 2.40
CA MET A 43 -16.36 11.26 1.57
C MET A 43 -16.87 11.68 0.20
N GLU A 44 -17.62 12.79 0.12
CA GLU A 44 -18.14 13.31 -1.15
C GLU A 44 -17.03 13.89 -2.05
N GLU A 45 -16.07 14.63 -1.48
CA GLU A 45 -14.92 15.14 -2.24
C GLU A 45 -14.06 13.98 -2.76
N MET A 46 -13.83 12.96 -1.93
CA MET A 46 -13.12 11.73 -2.34
C MET A 46 -13.87 10.99 -3.45
N ARG A 47 -15.22 10.88 -3.36
CA ARG A 47 -16.06 10.29 -4.39
C ARG A 47 -15.88 10.99 -5.74
N GLN A 48 -15.96 12.32 -5.73
CA GLN A 48 -15.79 13.12 -6.95
C GLN A 48 -14.41 12.94 -7.55
N ARG A 49 -13.37 12.90 -6.72
CA ARG A 49 -11.98 12.72 -7.17
C ARG A 49 -11.72 11.34 -7.77
N CYS A 50 -12.28 10.28 -7.20
CA CYS A 50 -12.07 8.92 -7.71
C CYS A 50 -13.11 8.49 -8.76
N GLY A 51 -14.15 9.28 -8.98
CA GLY A 51 -15.20 8.98 -9.96
C GLY A 51 -16.18 7.90 -9.53
N ALA A 52 -16.23 7.53 -8.23
CA ALA A 52 -17.20 6.56 -7.75
C ALA A 52 -18.64 7.06 -7.92
N SER A 53 -19.56 6.15 -8.20
CA SER A 53 -20.98 6.47 -8.45
C SER A 53 -21.67 7.01 -7.20
N GLU A 54 -21.32 6.46 -6.03
CA GLU A 54 -22.00 6.77 -4.77
C GLU A 54 -21.06 6.59 -3.58
N THR A 55 -21.29 7.30 -2.48
CA THR A 55 -20.66 7.05 -1.19
C THR A 55 -21.67 6.55 -0.17
N LEU A 56 -21.25 5.61 0.69
CA LEU A 56 -22.04 5.07 1.77
C LEU A 56 -21.23 5.05 3.07
N PRO A 57 -21.89 5.22 4.23
CA PRO A 57 -21.21 5.07 5.51
C PRO A 57 -20.75 3.62 5.74
N MET A 58 -19.69 3.41 6.49
CA MET A 58 -19.12 2.08 6.75
C MET A 58 -20.14 1.07 7.28
N ARG A 59 -21.10 1.53 8.10
CA ARG A 59 -22.21 0.69 8.60
C ARG A 59 -23.09 0.08 7.50
N ALA A 60 -23.13 0.67 6.31
CA ALA A 60 -23.89 0.16 5.18
C ALA A 60 -23.23 -1.04 4.48
N LEU A 61 -21.94 -1.27 4.66
CA LEU A 61 -21.20 -2.34 3.98
C LEU A 61 -21.80 -3.73 4.21
N LYS A 62 -22.22 -4.02 5.45
CA LYS A 62 -22.88 -5.29 5.78
C LYS A 62 -24.23 -5.46 5.07
N THR A 63 -25.00 -4.38 4.96
CA THR A 63 -26.28 -4.38 4.22
C THR A 63 -26.05 -4.64 2.74
N VAL A 64 -25.08 -3.96 2.13
CA VAL A 64 -24.69 -4.16 0.72
C VAL A 64 -24.30 -5.63 0.47
N CYS A 65 -23.47 -6.22 1.35
CA CYS A 65 -23.10 -7.63 1.24
C CYS A 65 -24.31 -8.58 1.38
N ASN A 66 -25.16 -8.34 2.37
CA ASN A 66 -26.35 -9.16 2.64
C ASN A 66 -27.36 -9.09 1.48
N GLU A 67 -27.57 -7.93 0.90
CA GLU A 67 -28.43 -7.77 -0.28
C GLU A 67 -27.90 -8.53 -1.50
N ALA A 68 -26.59 -8.49 -1.73
CA ALA A 68 -25.97 -9.26 -2.80
C ALA A 68 -26.18 -10.77 -2.56
N LEU A 69 -25.92 -11.25 -1.35
CA LEU A 69 -26.09 -12.66 -1.00
C LEU A 69 -27.55 -13.12 -1.06
N SER A 70 -28.51 -12.30 -0.62
CA SER A 70 -29.93 -12.63 -0.70
C SER A 70 -30.44 -12.77 -2.13
N LYS A 71 -29.80 -12.10 -3.07
CA LYS A 71 -30.05 -12.20 -4.52
C LYS A 71 -29.20 -13.30 -5.19
N HIS A 72 -28.58 -14.19 -4.43
CA HIS A 72 -27.66 -15.24 -4.90
C HIS A 72 -26.49 -14.71 -5.73
N ARG A 73 -26.10 -13.46 -5.55
CA ARG A 73 -24.94 -12.88 -6.22
C ARG A 73 -23.66 -13.31 -5.51
N LYS A 74 -22.60 -13.49 -6.27
CA LYS A 74 -21.29 -13.87 -5.74
C LYS A 74 -20.50 -12.63 -5.36
N ILE A 75 -20.00 -12.60 -4.13
CA ILE A 75 -19.06 -11.58 -3.67
C ILE A 75 -17.65 -12.08 -3.91
N HIS A 76 -16.85 -11.28 -4.61
CA HIS A 76 -15.47 -11.55 -4.92
C HIS A 76 -14.56 -10.70 -4.02
N PHE A 77 -13.50 -11.29 -3.47
CA PHE A 77 -12.47 -10.60 -2.72
C PHE A 77 -11.09 -11.19 -3.03
N LEU A 78 -10.04 -10.39 -2.82
CA LEU A 78 -8.65 -10.81 -2.94
C LEU A 78 -8.19 -11.49 -1.65
N PRO A 79 -7.15 -12.36 -1.69
CA PRO A 79 -6.62 -12.98 -0.48
C PRO A 79 -6.17 -11.93 0.54
N PRO A 80 -6.79 -11.86 1.73
CA PRO A 80 -6.40 -10.87 2.73
C PRO A 80 -5.10 -11.30 3.42
N TYR A 81 -4.17 -10.37 3.62
CA TYR A 81 -2.96 -10.62 4.41
C TYR A 81 -2.99 -9.91 5.76
N ARG A 82 -3.70 -8.79 5.90
CA ARG A 82 -3.87 -8.04 7.15
C ARG A 82 -4.92 -8.71 8.04
N HIS A 83 -4.68 -8.70 9.34
CA HIS A 83 -5.58 -9.36 10.30
C HIS A 83 -6.92 -8.64 10.44
N ASP A 84 -6.93 -7.31 10.42
CA ASP A 84 -8.16 -6.49 10.44
C ASP A 84 -9.08 -6.82 9.27
N ILE A 85 -8.53 -6.93 8.06
CA ILE A 85 -9.30 -7.31 6.85
C ILE A 85 -9.82 -8.76 6.96
N LYS A 86 -9.05 -9.68 7.56
CA LYS A 86 -9.52 -11.05 7.80
C LYS A 86 -10.72 -11.09 8.74
N ILE A 87 -10.72 -10.29 9.79
CA ILE A 87 -11.84 -10.16 10.72
C ILE A 87 -13.04 -9.54 9.99
N GLN A 88 -12.84 -8.47 9.24
CA GLN A 88 -13.90 -7.82 8.48
C GLN A 88 -14.57 -8.78 7.48
N ILE A 89 -13.80 -9.55 6.73
CA ILE A 89 -14.35 -10.56 5.79
C ILE A 89 -15.15 -11.63 6.54
N PHE A 90 -14.67 -12.07 7.71
CA PHE A 90 -15.41 -13.01 8.55
C PHE A 90 -16.75 -12.43 9.00
N ASP A 91 -16.76 -11.20 9.49
CA ASP A 91 -17.98 -10.52 9.97
C ASP A 91 -18.99 -10.24 8.86
N LEU A 92 -18.52 -9.97 7.64
CA LEU A 92 -19.36 -9.66 6.48
C LEU A 92 -19.90 -10.91 5.78
N LEU A 93 -19.06 -11.93 5.60
CA LEU A 93 -19.33 -13.05 4.71
C LEU A 93 -19.36 -14.40 5.44
N GLY A 94 -19.04 -14.47 6.72
CA GLY A 94 -18.96 -15.72 7.49
C GLY A 94 -17.80 -16.64 7.10
N VAL A 95 -16.87 -16.19 6.27
CA VAL A 95 -15.73 -16.99 5.82
C VAL A 95 -14.62 -16.96 6.87
N HIS A 96 -14.36 -18.09 7.51
CA HIS A 96 -13.37 -18.20 8.57
C HIS A 96 -11.96 -17.81 8.06
N PRO A 97 -11.14 -17.06 8.85
CA PRO A 97 -9.83 -16.55 8.44
C PRO A 97 -8.89 -17.59 7.81
N ILE A 98 -8.91 -18.85 8.29
CA ILE A 98 -8.09 -19.94 7.76
C ILE A 98 -8.51 -20.31 6.32
N GLN A 99 -9.78 -20.15 5.97
CA GLN A 99 -10.34 -20.54 4.68
C GLN A 99 -10.30 -19.38 3.66
N GLN A 100 -10.06 -18.15 4.08
CA GLN A 100 -10.18 -16.95 3.22
C GLN A 100 -9.21 -16.96 2.04
N LYS A 101 -8.03 -17.53 2.20
CA LYS A 101 -7.05 -17.66 1.10
C LYS A 101 -7.59 -18.54 -0.03
N GLU A 102 -8.22 -19.64 0.32
CA GLU A 102 -8.80 -20.61 -0.64
C GLU A 102 -10.14 -20.12 -1.20
N ALA A 103 -10.92 -19.41 -0.37
CA ALA A 103 -12.20 -18.82 -0.77
C ALA A 103 -12.05 -17.56 -1.64
N ALA A 104 -10.87 -16.97 -1.71
CA ALA A 104 -10.58 -15.81 -2.55
C ALA A 104 -10.83 -16.10 -4.03
N SER A 105 -11.32 -15.08 -4.75
CA SER A 105 -11.74 -15.28 -6.14
C SER A 105 -10.55 -15.34 -7.10
N MET A 106 -10.30 -16.49 -7.65
CA MET A 106 -9.31 -16.67 -8.72
C MET A 106 -9.62 -15.82 -9.96
N THR A 107 -10.89 -15.63 -10.29
CA THR A 107 -11.32 -14.76 -11.39
C THR A 107 -10.91 -13.31 -11.15
N LEU A 108 -11.16 -12.78 -9.94
CA LEU A 108 -10.76 -11.42 -9.56
C LEU A 108 -9.22 -11.30 -9.53
N ILE A 109 -8.52 -12.29 -8.98
CA ILE A 109 -7.04 -12.30 -8.97
C ILE A 109 -6.50 -12.20 -10.41
N LYS A 110 -7.01 -13.04 -11.32
CA LYS A 110 -6.58 -13.02 -12.73
C LYS A 110 -6.89 -11.68 -13.42
N ALA A 111 -8.06 -11.10 -13.17
CA ALA A 111 -8.43 -9.79 -13.72
C ALA A 111 -7.48 -8.70 -13.23
N VAL A 112 -7.22 -8.63 -11.92
CA VAL A 112 -6.28 -7.67 -11.32
C VAL A 112 -4.87 -7.85 -11.89
N VAL A 113 -4.37 -9.08 -11.97
CA VAL A 113 -3.06 -9.38 -12.54
C VAL A 113 -2.98 -8.92 -14.00
N LYS A 114 -3.99 -9.24 -14.81
CA LYS A 114 -4.04 -8.85 -16.23
C LYS A 114 -3.99 -7.32 -16.39
N MET A 115 -4.78 -6.58 -15.62
CA MET A 115 -4.82 -5.12 -15.70
C MET A 115 -3.51 -4.47 -15.25
N ARG A 116 -2.85 -5.00 -14.20
CA ARG A 116 -1.61 -4.42 -13.65
C ARG A 116 -0.33 -4.90 -14.32
N SER A 117 -0.37 -5.98 -15.13
CA SER A 117 0.82 -6.52 -15.79
C SER A 117 1.33 -5.62 -16.92
N VAL A 118 0.45 -4.93 -17.60
CA VAL A 118 0.81 -3.93 -18.63
C VAL A 118 0.54 -2.56 -18.02
N LYS A 119 1.59 -1.73 -17.94
CA LYS A 119 1.51 -0.40 -17.32
C LYS A 119 0.99 0.62 -18.35
N GLU A 120 0.14 1.49 -17.87
CA GLU A 120 -0.31 2.65 -18.62
C GLU A 120 0.76 3.76 -18.64
N PRO A 121 0.70 4.72 -19.59
CA PRO A 121 1.68 5.80 -19.65
C PRO A 121 1.85 6.58 -18.35
N GLN A 122 0.75 6.83 -17.63
CA GLN A 122 0.74 7.53 -16.36
C GLN A 122 1.46 6.73 -15.26
N GLU A 123 1.30 5.40 -15.25
CA GLU A 123 2.02 4.52 -14.32
C GLU A 123 3.52 4.51 -14.63
N ILE A 124 3.90 4.53 -15.90
CA ILE A 124 5.30 4.63 -16.33
C ILE A 124 5.91 5.96 -15.85
N GLU A 125 5.20 7.06 -16.00
CA GLU A 125 5.66 8.39 -15.53
C GLU A 125 5.95 8.39 -14.04
N GLU A 126 5.08 7.81 -13.21
CA GLU A 126 5.30 7.70 -11.77
C GLU A 126 6.45 6.76 -11.41
N LEU A 127 6.61 5.66 -12.13
CA LEU A 127 7.75 4.77 -11.96
C LEU A 127 9.08 5.46 -12.29
N GLU A 128 9.12 6.27 -13.36
CA GLU A 128 10.30 7.06 -13.73
C GLU A 128 10.64 8.11 -12.66
N ARG A 129 9.65 8.79 -12.07
CA ARG A 129 9.84 9.71 -10.95
C ARG A 129 10.45 8.99 -9.74
N ALA A 130 9.91 7.84 -9.38
CA ALA A 130 10.45 7.03 -8.29
C ALA A 130 11.88 6.55 -8.59
N ALA A 131 12.16 6.16 -9.85
CA ALA A 131 13.50 5.74 -10.27
C ALA A 131 14.54 6.87 -10.15
N VAL A 132 14.17 8.13 -10.41
CA VAL A 132 15.05 9.29 -10.19
C VAL A 132 15.41 9.45 -8.72
N ILE A 133 14.44 9.26 -7.82
CA ILE A 133 14.70 9.30 -6.37
C ILE A 133 15.60 8.12 -5.97
N GLY A 134 15.27 6.90 -6.42
CA GLY A 134 16.08 5.70 -6.19
C GLY A 134 17.52 5.86 -6.66
N TYR A 135 17.74 6.46 -7.82
CA TYR A 135 19.09 6.78 -8.30
C TYR A 135 19.87 7.67 -7.32
N LYS A 136 19.23 8.70 -6.76
CA LYS A 136 19.85 9.58 -5.76
C LYS A 136 20.13 8.86 -4.44
N MET A 137 19.22 7.99 -4.01
CA MET A 137 19.41 7.15 -2.82
C MET A 137 20.65 6.26 -2.99
N HIS A 138 20.71 5.48 -4.07
CA HIS A 138 21.82 4.55 -4.31
C HIS A 138 23.16 5.27 -4.55
N THR A 139 23.18 6.34 -5.31
CA THR A 139 24.42 7.10 -5.52
C THR A 139 24.90 7.79 -4.24
N THR A 140 24.00 8.14 -3.33
CA THR A 140 24.35 8.65 -1.99
C THR A 140 24.95 7.54 -1.14
N ALA A 141 24.34 6.35 -1.12
CA ALA A 141 24.92 5.18 -0.45
C ALA A 141 26.34 4.90 -0.95
N MET A 142 26.56 4.84 -2.27
CA MET A 142 27.88 4.60 -2.87
C MET A 142 28.92 5.63 -2.44
N ARG A 143 28.55 6.92 -2.37
CA ARG A 143 29.47 7.99 -1.96
C ARG A 143 29.83 7.96 -0.47
N LEU A 144 28.89 7.53 0.37
CA LEU A 144 29.06 7.50 1.82
C LEU A 144 29.67 6.20 2.33
N THR A 145 29.68 5.13 1.53
CA THR A 145 30.27 3.83 1.88
C THR A 145 31.78 3.96 1.99
N LYS A 146 32.27 4.07 3.22
CA LYS A 146 33.70 4.19 3.55
C LYS A 146 34.00 3.44 4.85
N PRO A 147 35.19 2.85 5.02
CA PRO A 147 35.59 2.27 6.30
C PRO A 147 35.45 3.27 7.45
N GLY A 148 34.98 2.82 8.59
CA GLY A 148 34.76 3.63 9.78
C GLY A 148 33.41 4.38 9.83
N VAL A 149 32.62 4.36 8.74
CA VAL A 149 31.25 4.88 8.75
C VAL A 149 30.30 3.76 9.18
N THR A 150 29.29 4.06 10.00
CA THR A 150 28.34 3.05 10.45
C THR A 150 27.29 2.73 9.39
N GLU A 151 26.80 1.49 9.36
CA GLU A 151 25.70 1.07 8.47
C GLU A 151 24.47 1.97 8.69
N LYS A 152 24.14 2.26 9.94
CA LYS A 152 22.96 3.08 10.30
C LYS A 152 23.06 4.53 9.84
N PHE A 153 24.25 5.10 9.83
CA PHE A 153 24.45 6.45 9.31
C PHE A 153 24.15 6.51 7.82
N VAL A 154 24.71 5.57 7.04
CA VAL A 154 24.47 5.55 5.58
C VAL A 154 23.00 5.30 5.27
N SER A 155 22.35 4.33 5.92
CA SER A 155 20.92 4.06 5.77
C SER A 155 20.08 5.29 6.07
N GLY A 156 20.35 6.01 7.17
CA GLY A 156 19.62 7.22 7.54
C GLY A 156 19.76 8.34 6.50
N GLN A 157 20.93 8.48 5.88
CA GLN A 157 21.12 9.44 4.77
C GLN A 157 20.35 9.04 3.53
N VAL A 158 20.31 7.75 3.20
CA VAL A 158 19.54 7.19 2.08
C VAL A 158 18.05 7.41 2.27
N ASP A 159 17.51 7.12 3.46
CA ASP A 159 16.10 7.37 3.80
C ASP A 159 15.76 8.87 3.74
N GLY A 160 16.69 9.71 4.23
CA GLY A 160 16.56 11.17 4.16
C GLY A 160 16.45 11.71 2.73
N ILE A 161 17.08 11.08 1.75
CA ILE A 161 16.91 11.43 0.33
C ILE A 161 15.45 11.22 -0.10
N ALA A 162 14.84 10.06 0.17
CA ALA A 162 13.45 9.80 -0.18
C ALA A 162 12.54 10.89 0.40
N HIS A 163 12.67 11.16 1.70
CA HIS A 163 11.86 12.18 2.39
C HIS A 163 12.10 13.61 1.85
N SER A 164 13.34 13.96 1.52
CA SER A 164 13.66 15.30 0.97
C SER A 164 13.06 15.56 -0.40
N TYR A 165 12.68 14.50 -1.13
CA TYR A 165 11.97 14.57 -2.41
C TYR A 165 10.45 14.38 -2.27
N GLY A 166 9.92 14.41 -1.04
CA GLY A 166 8.48 14.27 -0.77
C GLY A 166 7.95 12.84 -0.91
N ALA A 167 8.85 11.85 -0.98
CA ALA A 167 8.48 10.45 -1.04
C ALA A 167 8.62 9.76 0.33
N MET A 168 7.98 8.62 0.48
CA MET A 168 8.25 7.67 1.55
C MET A 168 9.22 6.60 1.04
N VAL A 169 9.98 5.99 1.95
CA VAL A 169 10.70 4.77 1.60
C VAL A 169 9.71 3.64 1.29
N SER A 170 9.96 2.85 0.24
CA SER A 170 9.08 1.73 -0.16
C SER A 170 9.03 0.63 0.89
N PHE A 171 10.13 0.46 1.63
CA PHE A 171 10.34 -0.49 2.73
C PHE A 171 11.52 -0.01 3.58
N PRO A 172 11.69 -0.51 4.82
CA PRO A 172 12.85 -0.16 5.64
C PRO A 172 14.15 -0.51 4.91
N THR A 173 14.99 0.50 4.67
CA THR A 173 16.25 0.32 3.92
C THR A 173 17.12 -0.76 4.54
N ILE A 174 17.53 -1.72 3.73
CA ILE A 174 18.52 -2.73 4.09
C ILE A 174 19.89 -2.22 3.66
N TYR A 175 20.80 -2.07 4.61
CA TYR A 175 22.16 -1.64 4.34
C TYR A 175 23.11 -2.32 5.30
N THR A 176 23.92 -3.27 4.81
CA THR A 176 24.75 -4.08 5.68
C THR A 176 25.98 -4.65 4.96
N GLN A 177 27.10 -4.80 5.68
CA GLN A 177 28.26 -5.57 5.25
C GLN A 177 28.14 -7.09 5.56
N HIS A 178 26.99 -7.51 6.12
CA HIS A 178 26.63 -8.90 6.40
C HIS A 178 25.50 -9.35 5.45
N GLY A 179 25.77 -9.27 4.13
CA GLY A 179 24.79 -9.60 3.09
C GLY A 179 24.34 -11.06 3.05
N GLU A 180 24.95 -11.93 3.84
CA GLU A 180 24.47 -13.28 4.11
C GLU A 180 23.16 -13.28 4.90
N ILE A 181 22.77 -12.15 5.53
CA ILE A 181 21.51 -11.92 6.19
C ILE A 181 20.70 -10.94 5.33
N LEU A 182 19.80 -11.46 4.48
CA LEU A 182 19.10 -10.66 3.46
C LEU A 182 18.19 -9.56 4.01
N HIS A 183 17.60 -9.75 5.20
CA HIS A 183 16.71 -8.77 5.82
C HIS A 183 17.30 -8.20 7.13
N GLY A 184 18.62 -8.05 7.18
CA GLY A 184 19.32 -7.45 8.31
C GLY A 184 19.05 -5.94 8.40
N ALA A 185 18.62 -5.48 9.58
CA ALA A 185 18.49 -4.04 9.84
C ALA A 185 19.89 -3.40 9.93
N PRO A 186 20.08 -2.17 9.41
CA PRO A 186 21.33 -1.43 9.56
C PRO A 186 21.71 -1.28 11.04
N SER A 187 22.95 -1.53 11.36
CA SER A 187 23.48 -1.54 12.73
C SER A 187 24.45 -0.35 12.98
N MET A 188 24.87 -0.20 14.23
CA MET A 188 25.91 0.77 14.60
C MET A 188 27.33 0.25 14.34
N LYS A 189 27.47 -0.91 13.68
CA LYS A 189 28.78 -1.42 13.28
C LYS A 189 29.40 -0.55 12.19
N GLU A 190 30.68 -0.29 12.33
CA GLU A 190 31.45 0.41 11.32
C GLU A 190 31.76 -0.51 10.13
N LEU A 191 31.74 0.06 8.95
CA LEU A 191 32.12 -0.61 7.72
C LEU A 191 33.62 -0.91 7.72
N GLU A 192 33.97 -2.11 7.29
CA GLU A 192 35.34 -2.60 7.22
C GLU A 192 35.90 -2.54 5.78
N ALA A 193 37.14 -2.20 5.64
CA ALA A 193 37.79 -2.21 4.34
C ALA A 193 37.82 -3.64 3.72
N GLY A 194 37.53 -3.73 2.42
CA GLY A 194 37.57 -5.00 1.68
C GLY A 194 36.29 -5.83 1.77
N ARG A 195 35.28 -5.39 2.53
CA ARG A 195 33.94 -6.04 2.55
C ARG A 195 32.99 -5.47 1.50
N LEU A 196 32.19 -6.36 0.92
CA LEU A 196 31.03 -5.95 0.12
C LEU A 196 29.91 -5.44 1.03
N VAL A 197 29.14 -4.50 0.52
CA VAL A 197 27.96 -3.98 1.21
C VAL A 197 26.74 -4.28 0.37
N LEU A 198 25.73 -4.90 0.98
CA LEU A 198 24.39 -5.04 0.42
C LEU A 198 23.62 -3.74 0.70
N CYS A 199 23.05 -3.14 -0.34
CA CYS A 199 22.16 -1.99 -0.25
C CYS A 199 20.88 -2.30 -1.03
N ASP A 200 19.76 -2.38 -0.33
CA ASP A 200 18.42 -2.51 -0.90
C ASP A 200 17.57 -1.37 -0.38
N ALA A 201 17.21 -0.46 -1.27
CA ALA A 201 16.53 0.79 -0.95
C ALA A 201 15.65 1.23 -2.13
N GLY A 202 14.52 1.85 -1.82
CA GLY A 202 13.59 2.39 -2.82
C GLY A 202 12.67 3.45 -2.25
N ALA A 203 12.02 4.20 -3.12
CA ALA A 203 11.06 5.22 -2.78
C ALA A 203 9.76 5.05 -3.60
#